data_55ea90b1dce211b53896e80b57909ae7
#
_entry.id   55ea90b1dce211b53896e80b57909ae7
#
_cell.length_a   1.000
_cell.length_b   1.000
_cell.length_c   1.000
_cell.angle_alpha   90.00
_cell.angle_beta   90.00
_cell.angle_gamma   90.00
#
_symmetry.space_group_name_H-M   'P 1'
#
loop_
_entity.id
_entity.type
_entity.pdbx_description
1 polymer ?
#
loop_
_entity_poly.entity_id
_entity_poly.type
_entity_poly.pdbx_seq_one_letter_code
_entity_poly.pdbx_strand_id
1 'polypeptide(L)'
;MANPILKLGLPKGSLEDPTIDLFDRAGWKVRKHPRNYFPDINDPEITARLCRVQEIPLYIQDGVLDLGLTGKDWVKETKADVVVVSDLIYSKVSNKPARWVLAVADDSPYQKPEDLAGKRIATELMGVCTEYFKERNIPVNINYSWGATEAKVVEGLADAIVEVTETETSIRAHDLRVIDEVLVTNTVLIANAAAMQDPEKRRKIEQIDLLLQGALRAESLVCLKMNAPAAKLDAVLALLPSLNSPTVAPLQNGEWLSLETVVSTGIVRDLIPQLREAGAEGILEYALNKVI
;
A
#
# COMPACT_ATOMS: atom_id res chain seq x y z
N MET A 1 10.68 -21.78 -24.81
CA MET A 1 10.16 -20.97 -23.68
C MET A 1 11.14 -19.82 -23.52
N ALA A 2 10.67 -18.59 -23.44
CA ALA A 2 11.54 -17.44 -23.16
C ALA A 2 12.19 -17.66 -21.79
N ASN A 3 13.47 -17.36 -21.62
CA ASN A 3 14.11 -17.36 -20.32
C ASN A 3 13.57 -16.17 -19.50
N PRO A 4 13.21 -16.37 -18.21
CA PRO A 4 12.78 -15.25 -17.38
C PRO A 4 13.91 -14.23 -17.27
N ILE A 5 13.57 -12.97 -17.51
CA ILE A 5 14.53 -11.86 -17.46
C ILE A 5 14.54 -11.18 -16.09
N LEU A 6 13.42 -11.26 -15.34
CA LEU A 6 13.22 -10.54 -14.06
C LEU A 6 12.94 -11.50 -12.91
N LYS A 7 13.66 -11.32 -11.81
CA LYS A 7 13.45 -12.03 -10.53
C LYS A 7 12.68 -11.11 -9.59
N LEU A 8 11.42 -11.46 -9.28
CA LEU A 8 10.50 -10.67 -8.48
C LEU A 8 10.36 -11.23 -7.07
N GLY A 9 10.62 -10.41 -6.05
CA GLY A 9 10.33 -10.68 -4.65
C GLY A 9 8.94 -10.19 -4.25
N LEU A 10 8.07 -11.11 -3.85
CA LEU A 10 6.75 -10.80 -3.31
C LEU A 10 6.77 -10.96 -1.78
N PRO A 11 6.13 -10.05 -1.02
CA PRO A 11 6.11 -10.13 0.43
C PRO A 11 5.34 -11.34 0.92
N LYS A 12 5.87 -12.01 1.95
CA LYS A 12 5.19 -13.07 2.70
C LYS A 12 4.77 -12.56 4.05
N GLY A 13 3.57 -12.91 4.49
CA GLY A 13 3.00 -12.48 5.76
C GLY A 13 1.78 -11.58 5.56
N SER A 14 1.64 -10.54 6.37
CA SER A 14 0.45 -9.67 6.34
C SER A 14 0.20 -8.96 5.00
N LEU A 15 1.25 -8.66 4.25
CA LEU A 15 1.15 -8.03 2.92
C LEU A 15 1.01 -9.04 1.78
N GLU A 16 1.06 -10.36 2.02
CA GLU A 16 1.04 -11.38 0.97
C GLU A 16 -0.23 -11.32 0.12
N ASP A 17 -1.39 -11.49 0.74
CA ASP A 17 -2.67 -11.49 0.04
C ASP A 17 -3.00 -10.14 -0.59
N PRO A 18 -2.86 -8.99 0.09
CA PRO A 18 -3.06 -7.68 -0.55
C PRO A 18 -2.16 -7.43 -1.77
N THR A 19 -0.91 -7.92 -1.72
CA THR A 19 0.01 -7.81 -2.87
C THR A 19 -0.45 -8.68 -4.04
N ILE A 20 -0.86 -9.91 -3.77
CA ILE A 20 -1.37 -10.82 -4.81
C ILE A 20 -2.62 -10.26 -5.47
N ASP A 21 -3.54 -9.70 -4.69
CA ASP A 21 -4.75 -9.05 -5.20
C ASP A 21 -4.42 -7.82 -6.05
N LEU A 22 -3.42 -7.03 -5.64
CA LEU A 22 -2.95 -5.89 -6.42
C LEU A 22 -2.36 -6.34 -7.77
N PHE A 23 -1.53 -7.40 -7.77
CA PHE A 23 -0.99 -7.98 -9.00
C PHE A 23 -2.09 -8.55 -9.90
N ASP A 24 -3.12 -9.19 -9.33
CA ASP A 24 -4.26 -9.70 -10.10
C ASP A 24 -5.01 -8.59 -10.82
N ARG A 25 -5.31 -7.51 -10.14
CA ARG A 25 -5.92 -6.31 -10.74
C ARG A 25 -5.01 -5.64 -11.78
N ALA A 26 -3.70 -5.67 -11.55
CA ALA A 26 -2.71 -5.20 -12.52
C ALA A 26 -2.58 -6.11 -13.76
N GLY A 27 -3.07 -7.37 -13.70
CA GLY A 27 -3.11 -8.32 -14.81
C GLY A 27 -2.20 -9.53 -14.66
N TRP A 28 -1.49 -9.65 -13.54
CA TRP A 28 -0.64 -10.81 -13.23
C TRP A 28 -1.31 -11.76 -12.27
N LYS A 29 -1.62 -12.97 -12.73
CA LYS A 29 -2.16 -14.04 -11.91
C LYS A 29 -1.03 -14.75 -11.17
N VAL A 30 -0.97 -14.59 -9.85
CA VAL A 30 -0.01 -15.26 -8.98
C VAL A 30 -0.66 -16.46 -8.32
N ARG A 31 -0.15 -17.67 -8.59
CA ARG A 31 -0.66 -18.93 -8.02
C ARG A 31 0.32 -19.45 -6.99
N LYS A 32 -0.09 -19.46 -5.74
CA LYS A 32 0.68 -20.07 -4.63
C LYS A 32 0.59 -21.59 -4.66
N HIS A 33 1.66 -22.24 -4.23
CA HIS A 33 1.71 -23.69 -4.00
C HIS A 33 1.93 -23.98 -2.51
N PRO A 34 1.27 -25.01 -1.93
CA PRO A 34 1.49 -25.38 -0.55
C PRO A 34 2.97 -25.71 -0.29
N ARG A 35 3.55 -25.14 0.79
CA ARG A 35 4.93 -25.37 1.20
C ARG A 35 6.01 -25.01 0.17
N ASN A 36 5.67 -24.19 -0.83
CA ASN A 36 6.60 -23.72 -1.84
C ASN A 36 6.68 -22.18 -1.80
N TYR A 37 7.88 -21.63 -1.90
CA TYR A 37 8.15 -20.20 -1.92
C TYR A 37 8.29 -19.62 -3.34
N PHE A 38 8.06 -20.44 -4.36
CA PHE A 38 8.15 -20.07 -5.77
C PHE A 38 6.75 -20.20 -6.39
N PRO A 39 5.92 -19.15 -6.32
CA PRO A 39 4.61 -19.14 -6.94
C PRO A 39 4.75 -19.08 -8.47
N ASP A 40 3.78 -19.66 -9.18
CA ASP A 40 3.65 -19.42 -10.62
C ASP A 40 3.11 -18.02 -10.88
N ILE A 41 3.57 -17.41 -11.95
CA ILE A 41 3.05 -16.14 -12.46
C ILE A 41 2.77 -16.29 -13.96
N ASN A 42 1.68 -15.72 -14.47
CA ASN A 42 1.26 -15.82 -15.87
C ASN A 42 2.08 -14.95 -16.83
N ASP A 43 3.35 -14.70 -16.52
CA ASP A 43 4.28 -13.93 -17.34
C ASP A 43 5.61 -14.72 -17.48
N PRO A 44 5.96 -15.21 -18.69
CA PRO A 44 7.16 -16.02 -18.88
C PRO A 44 8.47 -15.23 -18.70
N GLU A 45 8.42 -13.90 -18.67
CA GLU A 45 9.58 -13.03 -18.42
C GLU A 45 9.88 -12.86 -16.93
N ILE A 46 9.00 -13.34 -16.02
CA ILE A 46 9.13 -13.15 -14.57
C ILE A 46 9.26 -14.49 -13.85
N THR A 47 10.23 -14.58 -12.93
CA THR A 47 10.21 -15.59 -11.87
C THR A 47 9.89 -14.92 -10.55
N ALA A 48 8.88 -15.44 -9.82
CA ALA A 48 8.46 -14.88 -8.53
C ALA A 48 8.96 -15.72 -7.35
N ARG A 49 9.24 -15.06 -6.23
CA ARG A 49 9.63 -15.67 -4.96
C ARG A 49 8.91 -14.97 -3.80
N LEU A 50 8.33 -15.76 -2.90
CA LEU A 50 7.78 -15.26 -1.63
C LEU A 50 8.91 -15.13 -0.60
N CYS A 51 9.13 -13.93 -0.10
CA CYS A 51 10.17 -13.59 0.87
C CYS A 51 9.59 -12.79 2.04
N ARG A 52 10.24 -12.85 3.20
CA ARG A 52 9.91 -11.94 4.30
C ARG A 52 10.22 -10.51 3.89
N VAL A 53 9.32 -9.58 4.23
CA VAL A 53 9.48 -8.15 3.90
C VAL A 53 10.80 -7.58 4.42
N GLN A 54 11.27 -8.07 5.56
CA GLN A 54 12.54 -7.70 6.20
C GLN A 54 13.77 -8.06 5.36
N GLU A 55 13.69 -9.13 4.57
CA GLU A 55 14.83 -9.68 3.82
C GLU A 55 14.90 -9.15 2.39
N ILE A 56 13.77 -8.70 1.83
CA ILE A 56 13.67 -8.25 0.43
C ILE A 56 14.71 -7.15 0.10
N PRO A 57 14.92 -6.11 0.91
CA PRO A 57 15.93 -5.08 0.60
C PRO A 57 17.34 -5.66 0.43
N LEU A 58 17.74 -6.60 1.29
CA LEU A 58 19.05 -7.24 1.21
C LEU A 58 19.16 -8.14 -0.02
N TYR A 59 18.13 -8.91 -0.35
CA TYR A 59 18.12 -9.75 -1.55
C TYR A 59 18.16 -8.93 -2.85
N ILE A 60 17.58 -7.74 -2.86
CA ILE A 60 17.68 -6.78 -3.96
C ILE A 60 19.10 -6.21 -4.04
N GLN A 61 19.66 -5.72 -2.94
CA GLN A 61 21.03 -5.22 -2.89
C GLN A 61 22.03 -6.26 -3.41
N ASP A 62 21.91 -7.52 -2.98
CA ASP A 62 22.82 -8.61 -3.33
C ASP A 62 22.57 -9.19 -4.75
N GLY A 63 21.60 -8.66 -5.49
CA GLY A 63 21.26 -9.12 -6.86
C GLY A 63 20.62 -10.52 -6.92
N VAL A 64 20.18 -11.07 -5.77
CA VAL A 64 19.39 -12.30 -5.71
C VAL A 64 18.00 -12.07 -6.31
N LEU A 65 17.45 -10.86 -6.10
CA LEU A 65 16.23 -10.35 -6.71
C LEU A 65 16.57 -9.11 -7.55
N ASP A 66 15.81 -8.89 -8.63
CA ASP A 66 15.93 -7.69 -9.47
C ASP A 66 14.92 -6.61 -9.03
N LEU A 67 13.75 -7.04 -8.57
CA LEU A 67 12.62 -6.19 -8.17
C LEU A 67 11.93 -6.81 -6.95
N GLY A 68 11.36 -5.99 -6.08
CA GLY A 68 10.59 -6.49 -4.95
C GLY A 68 9.73 -5.43 -4.26
N LEU A 69 8.77 -5.91 -3.47
CA LEU A 69 7.90 -5.05 -2.67
C LEU A 69 8.21 -5.25 -1.18
N THR A 70 8.44 -4.15 -0.48
CA THR A 70 8.74 -4.14 0.94
C THR A 70 8.23 -2.87 1.60
N GLY A 71 8.34 -2.77 2.92
CA GLY A 71 8.10 -1.52 3.63
C GLY A 71 9.28 -0.56 3.52
N LYS A 72 9.01 0.74 3.44
CA LYS A 72 10.01 1.81 3.46
C LYS A 72 10.84 1.78 4.76
N ASP A 73 10.23 1.37 5.84
CA ASP A 73 10.84 1.10 7.13
C ASP A 73 11.95 0.04 7.04
N TRP A 74 11.73 -1.06 6.32
CA TRP A 74 12.71 -2.13 6.16
C TRP A 74 13.89 -1.71 5.27
N VAL A 75 13.66 -0.85 4.27
CA VAL A 75 14.76 -0.23 3.51
C VAL A 75 15.62 0.63 4.44
N LYS A 76 14.98 1.42 5.32
CA LYS A 76 15.68 2.25 6.31
C LYS A 76 16.39 1.42 7.36
N GLU A 77 15.74 0.38 7.91
CA GLU A 77 16.29 -0.50 8.94
C GLU A 77 17.53 -1.24 8.45
N THR A 78 17.47 -1.82 7.25
CA THR A 78 18.58 -2.59 6.68
C THR A 78 19.67 -1.72 6.09
N LYS A 79 19.39 -0.42 5.84
CA LYS A 79 20.29 0.51 5.13
C LYS A 79 20.75 -0.04 3.77
N ALA A 80 19.90 -0.85 3.14
CA ALA A 80 20.23 -1.51 1.87
C ALA A 80 20.35 -0.48 0.74
N ASP A 81 21.37 -0.67 -0.10
CA ASP A 81 21.59 0.12 -1.32
C ASP A 81 20.69 -0.38 -2.45
N VAL A 82 19.51 0.23 -2.56
CA VAL A 82 18.47 -0.12 -3.52
C VAL A 82 17.89 1.13 -4.19
N VAL A 83 17.38 0.97 -5.39
CA VAL A 83 16.63 2.01 -6.09
C VAL A 83 15.16 1.93 -5.67
N VAL A 84 14.61 2.98 -5.08
CA VAL A 84 13.16 3.09 -4.85
C VAL A 84 12.53 3.51 -6.18
N VAL A 85 11.74 2.60 -6.77
CA VAL A 85 11.04 2.83 -8.05
C VAL A 85 9.82 3.69 -7.82
N SER A 86 8.98 3.30 -6.85
CA SER A 86 7.77 4.05 -6.50
C SER A 86 7.25 3.73 -5.11
N ASP A 87 6.44 4.64 -4.58
CA ASP A 87 5.59 4.40 -3.41
C ASP A 87 4.31 3.67 -3.84
N LEU A 88 3.97 2.60 -3.12
CA LEU A 88 2.75 1.84 -3.31
C LEU A 88 1.93 1.93 -2.02
N ILE A 89 0.95 2.84 -2.00
CA ILE A 89 0.15 3.06 -0.79
C ILE A 89 -1.02 2.08 -0.76
N TYR A 90 -0.76 0.90 -0.24
CA TYR A 90 -1.76 -0.12 0.07
C TYR A 90 -1.34 -0.88 1.33
N SER A 91 -2.30 -1.45 2.03
CA SER A 91 -2.06 -2.24 3.22
C SER A 91 -3.16 -3.28 3.43
N LYS A 92 -3.13 -3.96 4.57
CA LYS A 92 -4.15 -4.96 4.92
C LYS A 92 -5.51 -4.33 5.27
N VAL A 93 -5.52 -3.11 5.82
CA VAL A 93 -6.71 -2.51 6.43
C VAL A 93 -7.12 -1.20 5.76
N SER A 94 -6.18 -0.44 5.24
CA SER A 94 -6.46 0.88 4.69
C SER A 94 -5.51 1.26 3.55
N ASN A 95 -5.93 2.23 2.73
CA ASN A 95 -5.08 2.84 1.71
C ASN A 95 -4.37 4.09 2.28
N LYS A 96 -3.88 3.99 3.52
CA LYS A 96 -3.13 5.05 4.20
C LYS A 96 -1.76 4.53 4.60
N PRO A 97 -0.76 5.41 4.72
CA PRO A 97 0.53 5.04 5.30
C PRO A 97 0.36 4.47 6.70
N ALA A 98 1.14 3.46 7.03
CA ALA A 98 1.28 2.97 8.39
C ALA A 98 2.29 3.81 9.17
N ARG A 99 2.29 3.69 10.49
CA ARG A 99 3.20 4.42 11.38
C ARG A 99 3.85 3.46 12.36
N TRP A 100 5.14 3.64 12.58
CA TRP A 100 5.81 3.09 13.74
C TRP A 100 5.66 4.07 14.89
N VAL A 101 5.05 3.63 15.96
CA VAL A 101 4.71 4.47 17.12
C VAL A 101 5.41 3.99 18.37
N LEU A 102 5.78 4.92 19.22
CA LEU A 102 6.26 4.66 20.57
C LEU A 102 5.05 4.59 21.50
N ALA A 103 4.83 3.42 22.10
CA ALA A 103 3.69 3.18 22.96
C ALA A 103 4.11 2.63 24.33
N VAL A 104 3.34 2.98 25.34
CA VAL A 104 3.54 2.61 26.75
C VAL A 104 2.22 2.10 27.35
N ALA A 105 2.25 1.48 28.52
CA ALA A 105 1.02 1.13 29.25
C ALA A 105 0.19 2.38 29.52
N ASP A 106 -1.11 2.28 29.40
CA ASP A 106 -2.04 3.42 29.54
C ASP A 106 -1.97 4.07 30.93
N ASP A 107 -1.75 3.25 31.96
CA ASP A 107 -1.58 3.65 33.35
C ASP A 107 -0.14 4.05 33.74
N SER A 108 0.82 3.98 32.81
CA SER A 108 2.23 4.34 33.08
C SER A 108 2.41 5.84 33.30
N PRO A 109 3.43 6.25 34.05
CA PRO A 109 3.74 7.68 34.26
C PRO A 109 4.41 8.36 33.04
N TYR A 110 4.82 7.57 32.02
CA TYR A 110 5.57 8.06 30.87
C TYR A 110 4.67 8.81 29.89
N GLN A 111 4.92 10.10 29.64
CA GLN A 111 4.09 10.94 28.77
C GLN A 111 4.81 11.33 27.46
N LYS A 112 6.13 11.26 27.43
CA LYS A 112 6.99 11.67 26.31
C LYS A 112 8.25 10.81 26.25
N PRO A 113 8.96 10.78 25.11
CA PRO A 113 10.14 9.95 24.94
C PRO A 113 11.23 10.14 26.01
N GLU A 114 11.41 11.37 26.51
CA GLU A 114 12.42 11.70 27.51
C GLU A 114 12.20 10.97 28.84
N ASP A 115 10.96 10.62 29.16
CA ASP A 115 10.61 9.90 30.39
C ASP A 115 11.11 8.45 30.37
N LEU A 116 11.54 7.96 29.21
CA LEU A 116 12.02 6.60 28.99
C LEU A 116 13.55 6.44 29.16
N ALA A 117 14.27 7.46 29.66
CA ALA A 117 15.70 7.35 29.91
C ALA A 117 16.02 6.15 30.83
N GLY A 118 16.92 5.26 30.38
CA GLY A 118 17.31 4.04 31.08
C GLY A 118 16.30 2.89 31.01
N LYS A 119 15.16 3.06 30.30
CA LYS A 119 14.08 2.07 30.20
C LYS A 119 14.33 1.05 29.09
N ARG A 120 13.55 -0.03 29.12
CA ARG A 120 13.60 -1.14 28.15
C ARG A 120 12.56 -0.89 27.06
N ILE A 121 13.01 -0.87 25.81
CA ILE A 121 12.17 -0.69 24.62
C ILE A 121 12.20 -2.00 23.82
N ALA A 122 11.05 -2.57 23.47
CA ALA A 122 10.97 -3.72 22.60
C ALA A 122 10.48 -3.31 21.20
N THR A 123 11.18 -3.82 20.16
CA THR A 123 10.84 -3.50 18.76
C THR A 123 11.44 -4.51 17.79
N GLU A 124 10.89 -4.62 16.58
CA GLU A 124 11.53 -5.28 15.44
C GLU A 124 12.51 -4.34 14.71
N LEU A 125 12.30 -3.01 14.75
CA LEU A 125 13.13 -2.00 14.09
C LEU A 125 14.26 -1.50 15.00
N MET A 126 15.28 -2.33 15.22
CA MET A 126 16.39 -2.04 16.14
C MET A 126 17.19 -0.80 15.73
N GLY A 127 17.55 -0.72 14.43
CA GLY A 127 18.37 0.37 13.88
C GLY A 127 17.64 1.71 13.91
N VAL A 128 16.42 1.74 13.38
CA VAL A 128 15.57 2.94 13.36
C VAL A 128 15.28 3.43 14.79
N CYS A 129 14.93 2.50 15.69
CA CYS A 129 14.67 2.81 17.08
C CYS A 129 15.93 3.37 17.78
N THR A 130 17.09 2.80 17.52
CA THR A 130 18.37 3.30 18.04
C THR A 130 18.66 4.72 17.57
N GLU A 131 18.47 5.00 16.26
CA GLU A 131 18.67 6.33 15.70
C GLU A 131 17.70 7.33 16.31
N TYR A 132 16.42 6.99 16.43
CA TYR A 132 15.39 7.83 17.01
C TYR A 132 15.73 8.34 18.42
N PHE A 133 16.16 7.44 19.33
CA PHE A 133 16.53 7.81 20.71
C PHE A 133 17.88 8.50 20.78
N LYS A 134 18.84 8.12 19.94
CA LYS A 134 20.16 8.75 19.86
C LYS A 134 20.08 10.21 19.43
N GLU A 135 19.28 10.53 18.42
CA GLU A 135 19.08 11.92 17.95
C GLU A 135 18.48 12.83 19.03
N ARG A 136 17.74 12.25 19.98
CA ARG A 136 17.13 12.96 21.12
C ARG A 136 18.00 12.95 22.37
N ASN A 137 19.19 12.29 22.31
CA ASN A 137 20.09 12.09 23.44
C ASN A 137 19.43 11.36 24.64
N ILE A 138 18.53 10.41 24.38
CA ILE A 138 17.82 9.63 25.39
C ILE A 138 18.49 8.23 25.44
N PRO A 139 19.20 7.88 26.52
CA PRO A 139 19.77 6.54 26.67
C PRO A 139 18.66 5.54 27.00
N VAL A 140 18.51 4.49 26.21
CA VAL A 140 17.51 3.41 26.42
C VAL A 140 18.15 2.04 26.19
N ASN A 141 17.49 0.99 26.69
CA ASN A 141 17.88 -0.40 26.45
C ASN A 141 16.93 -1.01 25.40
N ILE A 142 17.37 -1.12 24.16
CA ILE A 142 16.53 -1.63 23.06
C ILE A 142 16.73 -3.14 22.96
N ASN A 143 15.60 -3.88 22.94
CA ASN A 143 15.57 -5.34 22.83
C ASN A 143 14.79 -5.74 21.57
N TYR A 144 15.32 -6.70 20.81
CA TYR A 144 14.65 -7.24 19.65
C TYR A 144 13.36 -7.99 20.04
N SER A 145 12.28 -7.72 19.32
CA SER A 145 10.99 -8.40 19.47
C SER A 145 10.74 -9.34 18.31
N TRP A 146 10.53 -10.61 18.58
CA TRP A 146 10.19 -11.63 17.58
C TRP A 146 8.69 -11.70 17.27
N GLY A 147 7.91 -10.74 17.71
CA GLY A 147 6.45 -10.66 17.59
C GLY A 147 5.76 -10.61 18.96
N ALA A 148 4.43 -10.45 18.94
CA ALA A 148 3.62 -10.19 20.13
C ALA A 148 4.22 -9.06 21.00
N THR A 149 4.61 -7.98 20.35
CA THR A 149 5.41 -6.91 20.97
C THR A 149 4.62 -6.20 22.06
N GLU A 150 3.31 -5.99 21.84
CA GLU A 150 2.40 -5.35 22.78
C GLU A 150 2.34 -6.12 24.13
N ALA A 151 2.32 -7.46 24.07
CA ALA A 151 2.27 -8.29 25.26
C ALA A 151 3.49 -8.11 26.17
N LYS A 152 4.64 -7.69 25.66
CA LYS A 152 5.85 -7.48 26.45
C LYS A 152 5.74 -6.34 27.46
N VAL A 153 4.94 -5.32 27.16
CA VAL A 153 4.64 -4.27 28.15
C VAL A 153 3.67 -4.78 29.19
N VAL A 154 2.61 -5.47 28.78
CA VAL A 154 1.61 -6.06 29.69
C VAL A 154 2.27 -7.03 30.69
N GLU A 155 3.24 -7.83 30.23
CA GLU A 155 3.99 -8.79 31.07
C GLU A 155 5.17 -8.17 31.83
N GLY A 156 5.41 -6.87 31.69
CA GLY A 156 6.52 -6.17 32.36
C GLY A 156 7.91 -6.54 31.85
N LEU A 157 8.03 -7.14 30.64
CA LEU A 157 9.29 -7.45 29.98
C LEU A 157 9.93 -6.23 29.32
N ALA A 158 9.11 -5.25 28.91
CA ALA A 158 9.52 -3.96 28.38
C ALA A 158 8.74 -2.83 29.07
N ASP A 159 9.31 -1.64 29.12
CA ASP A 159 8.67 -0.44 29.66
C ASP A 159 7.91 0.34 28.57
N ALA A 160 8.33 0.17 27.31
CA ALA A 160 7.68 0.71 26.13
C ALA A 160 7.96 -0.18 24.90
N ILE A 161 7.21 0.05 23.83
CA ILE A 161 7.41 -0.59 22.52
C ILE A 161 7.51 0.44 21.41
N VAL A 162 8.25 0.08 20.35
CA VAL A 162 8.10 0.72 19.04
C VAL A 162 7.51 -0.33 18.11
N GLU A 163 6.26 -0.10 17.67
CA GLU A 163 5.47 -1.08 16.90
C GLU A 163 4.74 -0.40 15.73
N VAL A 164 4.52 -1.15 14.65
CA VAL A 164 3.80 -0.66 13.47
C VAL A 164 2.29 -0.71 13.70
N THR A 165 1.62 0.34 13.28
CA THR A 165 0.16 0.41 13.34
C THR A 165 -0.41 1.26 12.20
N GLU A 166 -1.61 0.90 11.76
CA GLU A 166 -2.43 1.71 10.85
C GLU A 166 -3.53 2.45 11.62
N THR A 167 -4.17 1.78 12.55
CA THR A 167 -5.39 2.24 13.24
C THR A 167 -5.28 2.25 14.77
N GLU A 168 -4.12 1.88 15.32
CA GLU A 168 -3.86 1.72 16.76
C GLU A 168 -4.76 0.67 17.45
N THR A 169 -5.47 -0.16 16.69
CA THR A 169 -6.42 -1.13 17.26
C THR A 169 -5.73 -2.15 18.16
N SER A 170 -4.58 -2.71 17.74
CA SER A 170 -3.80 -3.65 18.56
C SER A 170 -3.20 -2.97 19.80
N ILE A 171 -2.71 -1.75 19.65
CA ILE A 171 -2.16 -0.94 20.74
C ILE A 171 -3.21 -0.76 21.85
N ARG A 172 -4.40 -0.30 21.48
CA ARG A 172 -5.51 -0.07 22.42
C ARG A 172 -6.08 -1.36 23.00
N ALA A 173 -6.12 -2.45 22.22
CA ALA A 173 -6.59 -3.75 22.69
C ALA A 173 -5.72 -4.38 23.79
N HIS A 174 -4.49 -3.88 23.96
CA HIS A 174 -3.57 -4.30 25.02
C HIS A 174 -3.37 -3.24 26.10
N ASP A 175 -4.32 -2.29 26.24
CA ASP A 175 -4.27 -1.21 27.22
C ASP A 175 -2.96 -0.38 27.12
N LEU A 176 -2.53 -0.12 25.88
CA LEU A 176 -1.39 0.74 25.56
C LEU A 176 -1.86 2.04 24.93
N ARG A 177 -1.09 3.09 25.13
CA ARG A 177 -1.27 4.39 24.47
C ARG A 177 -0.02 4.84 23.74
N VAL A 178 -0.21 5.51 22.62
CA VAL A 178 0.85 6.13 21.84
C VAL A 178 1.29 7.42 22.53
N ILE A 179 2.61 7.60 22.67
CA ILE A 179 3.22 8.83 23.21
C ILE A 179 4.05 9.59 22.18
N ASP A 180 4.47 8.93 21.08
CA ASP A 180 5.14 9.62 19.97
C ASP A 180 5.09 8.78 18.68
N GLU A 181 5.34 9.44 17.55
CA GLU A 181 5.48 8.81 16.23
C GLU A 181 6.98 8.73 15.86
N VAL A 182 7.45 7.53 15.58
CA VAL A 182 8.87 7.27 15.26
C VAL A 182 9.14 7.39 13.76
N LEU A 183 8.24 6.85 12.94
CA LEU A 183 8.41 6.79 11.49
C LEU A 183 7.07 6.57 10.79
N VAL A 184 6.81 7.33 9.72
CA VAL A 184 5.74 7.02 8.76
C VAL A 184 6.30 6.10 7.69
N THR A 185 5.57 5.04 7.36
CA THR A 185 5.97 4.03 6.38
C THR A 185 4.83 3.63 5.47
N ASN A 186 5.18 3.16 4.28
CA ASN A 186 4.27 2.54 3.32
C ASN A 186 5.03 1.46 2.53
N THR A 187 4.30 0.65 1.79
CA THR A 187 4.93 -0.28 0.85
C THR A 187 5.61 0.50 -0.28
N VAL A 188 6.79 0.03 -0.69
CA VAL A 188 7.56 0.57 -1.81
C VAL A 188 7.92 -0.55 -2.78
N LEU A 189 7.96 -0.20 -4.07
CA LEU A 189 8.58 -1.01 -5.11
C LEU A 189 10.07 -0.62 -5.18
N ILE A 190 10.94 -1.60 -4.96
CA ILE A 190 12.39 -1.38 -4.97
C ILE A 190 13.06 -2.27 -6.00
N ALA A 191 14.13 -1.78 -6.60
CA ALA A 191 14.88 -2.50 -7.63
C ALA A 191 16.39 -2.49 -7.36
N ASN A 192 17.07 -3.52 -7.88
CA ASN A 192 18.51 -3.57 -7.92
C ASN A 192 19.05 -2.52 -8.92
N ALA A 193 20.11 -1.80 -8.56
CA ALA A 193 20.69 -0.74 -9.41
C ALA A 193 21.16 -1.27 -10.77
N ALA A 194 21.74 -2.48 -10.83
CA ALA A 194 22.16 -3.07 -12.10
C ALA A 194 20.96 -3.50 -12.97
N ALA A 195 19.86 -3.96 -12.35
CA ALA A 195 18.62 -4.26 -13.07
C ALA A 195 18.00 -3.01 -13.72
N MET A 196 18.12 -1.85 -13.05
CA MET A 196 17.67 -0.57 -13.62
C MET A 196 18.55 -0.05 -14.76
N GLN A 197 19.78 -0.54 -14.88
CA GLN A 197 20.69 -0.21 -16.00
C GLN A 197 20.51 -1.15 -17.20
N ASP A 198 19.96 -2.34 -17.00
CA ASP A 198 19.64 -3.30 -18.07
C ASP A 198 18.35 -2.85 -18.79
N PRO A 199 18.37 -2.57 -20.10
CA PRO A 199 17.21 -2.03 -20.82
C PRO A 199 15.98 -2.95 -20.80
N GLU A 200 16.17 -4.28 -20.85
CA GLU A 200 15.06 -5.23 -20.88
C GLU A 200 14.41 -5.34 -19.49
N LYS A 201 15.22 -5.46 -18.45
CA LYS A 201 14.75 -5.48 -17.06
C LYS A 201 14.07 -4.16 -16.68
N ARG A 202 14.69 -3.04 -17.00
CA ARG A 202 14.15 -1.71 -16.77
C ARG A 202 12.78 -1.53 -17.41
N ARG A 203 12.62 -1.88 -18.68
CA ARG A 203 11.34 -1.84 -19.39
C ARG A 203 10.27 -2.67 -18.65
N LYS A 204 10.63 -3.88 -18.19
CA LYS A 204 9.71 -4.73 -17.44
C LYS A 204 9.35 -4.16 -16.07
N ILE A 205 10.32 -3.57 -15.36
CA ILE A 205 10.11 -2.88 -14.06
C ILE A 205 9.15 -1.70 -14.24
N GLU A 206 9.39 -0.85 -15.24
CA GLU A 206 8.53 0.31 -15.56
C GLU A 206 7.11 -0.12 -15.96
N GLN A 207 6.97 -1.26 -16.68
CA GLN A 207 5.66 -1.85 -17.00
C GLN A 207 4.92 -2.30 -15.74
N ILE A 208 5.62 -2.99 -14.83
CA ILE A 208 5.04 -3.46 -13.56
C ILE A 208 4.59 -2.25 -12.73
N ASP A 209 5.46 -1.27 -12.55
CA ASP A 209 5.14 -0.07 -11.79
C ASP A 209 3.91 0.66 -12.34
N LEU A 210 3.89 0.94 -13.64
CA LEU A 210 2.78 1.62 -14.31
C LEU A 210 1.43 0.91 -14.03
N LEU A 211 1.41 -0.43 -14.15
CA LEU A 211 0.17 -1.19 -14.01
C LEU A 211 -0.25 -1.36 -12.55
N LEU A 212 0.70 -1.47 -11.60
CA LEU A 212 0.41 -1.47 -10.17
C LEU A 212 -0.14 -0.11 -9.72
N GLN A 213 0.49 0.99 -10.15
CA GLN A 213 -0.01 2.35 -9.87
C GLN A 213 -1.42 2.57 -10.45
N GLY A 214 -1.66 2.08 -11.68
CA GLY A 214 -2.99 2.15 -12.29
C GLY A 214 -4.04 1.35 -11.53
N ALA A 215 -3.69 0.19 -10.98
CA ALA A 215 -4.57 -0.63 -10.16
C ALA A 215 -4.89 0.04 -8.81
N LEU A 216 -3.89 0.66 -8.16
CA LEU A 216 -4.08 1.42 -6.92
C LEU A 216 -4.97 2.64 -7.14
N ARG A 217 -4.74 3.40 -8.24
CA ARG A 217 -5.58 4.56 -8.58
C ARG A 217 -7.04 4.16 -8.78
N ALA A 218 -7.31 2.98 -9.38
CA ALA A 218 -8.66 2.49 -9.64
C ALA A 218 -9.45 2.15 -8.37
N GLU A 219 -8.81 1.86 -7.24
CA GLU A 219 -9.50 1.47 -6.00
C GLU A 219 -10.50 2.50 -5.48
N SER A 220 -10.20 3.77 -5.67
CA SER A 220 -11.05 4.88 -5.23
C SER A 220 -11.97 5.40 -6.32
N LEU A 221 -12.03 4.75 -7.49
CA LEU A 221 -12.71 5.22 -8.67
C LEU A 221 -13.67 4.18 -9.23
N VAL A 222 -14.77 4.67 -9.81
CA VAL A 222 -15.71 3.88 -10.60
C VAL A 222 -16.07 4.63 -11.89
N CYS A 223 -16.47 3.88 -12.91
CA CYS A 223 -17.07 4.44 -14.10
C CYS A 223 -18.59 4.48 -13.94
N LEU A 224 -19.18 5.65 -14.10
CA LEU A 224 -20.62 5.83 -14.22
C LEU A 224 -20.98 6.02 -15.68
N LYS A 225 -21.95 5.25 -16.14
CA LYS A 225 -22.57 5.40 -17.46
C LYS A 225 -24.08 5.63 -17.28
N MET A 226 -24.63 6.56 -18.01
CA MET A 226 -26.03 6.91 -17.90
C MET A 226 -26.55 7.49 -19.22
N ASN A 227 -27.89 7.60 -19.33
CA ASN A 227 -28.53 8.30 -20.43
C ASN A 227 -29.25 9.54 -19.88
N ALA A 228 -29.28 10.61 -20.65
CA ALA A 228 -30.05 11.81 -20.32
C ALA A 228 -30.70 12.41 -21.57
N PRO A 229 -31.90 13.00 -21.45
CA PRO A 229 -32.47 13.80 -22.54
C PRO A 229 -31.51 14.94 -22.92
N ALA A 230 -31.40 15.23 -24.24
CA ALA A 230 -30.53 16.30 -24.72
C ALA A 230 -30.87 17.66 -24.07
N ALA A 231 -32.17 17.93 -23.83
CA ALA A 231 -32.63 19.15 -23.16
C ALA A 231 -32.22 19.29 -21.69
N LYS A 232 -31.74 18.20 -21.04
CA LYS A 232 -31.32 18.19 -19.63
C LYS A 232 -29.82 18.01 -19.49
N LEU A 233 -29.07 17.99 -20.59
CA LEU A 233 -27.63 17.72 -20.60
C LEU A 233 -26.86 18.62 -19.61
N ASP A 234 -27.07 19.93 -19.71
CA ASP A 234 -26.32 20.90 -18.87
C ASP A 234 -26.58 20.71 -17.39
N ALA A 235 -27.82 20.38 -17.00
CA ALA A 235 -28.17 20.09 -15.60
C ALA A 235 -27.47 18.82 -15.07
N VAL A 236 -27.35 17.78 -15.90
CA VAL A 236 -26.65 16.55 -15.54
C VAL A 236 -25.13 16.78 -15.49
N LEU A 237 -24.56 17.47 -16.48
CA LEU A 237 -23.13 17.77 -16.53
C LEU A 237 -22.67 18.62 -15.35
N ALA A 238 -23.49 19.55 -14.87
CA ALA A 238 -23.20 20.39 -13.72
C ALA A 238 -23.00 19.59 -12.41
N LEU A 239 -23.53 18.36 -12.31
CA LEU A 239 -23.41 17.48 -11.16
C LEU A 239 -22.21 16.52 -11.29
N LEU A 240 -21.70 16.31 -12.51
CA LEU A 240 -20.69 15.29 -12.76
C LEU A 240 -19.27 15.81 -12.53
N PRO A 241 -18.57 15.41 -11.47
CA PRO A 241 -17.14 15.50 -11.43
C PRO A 241 -16.57 14.51 -12.47
N SER A 242 -15.46 14.85 -13.09
CA SER A 242 -14.79 13.97 -14.05
C SER A 242 -13.28 14.17 -13.98
N LEU A 243 -12.52 13.19 -14.47
CA LEU A 243 -11.05 13.31 -14.54
C LEU A 243 -10.63 14.49 -15.44
N ASN A 244 -11.29 14.64 -16.60
CA ASN A 244 -11.14 15.79 -17.50
C ASN A 244 -12.50 16.38 -17.84
N SER A 245 -13.27 15.66 -18.66
CA SER A 245 -14.68 15.96 -18.94
C SER A 245 -15.43 14.65 -19.25
N PRO A 246 -16.75 14.57 -18.98
CA PRO A 246 -17.54 13.41 -19.32
C PRO A 246 -17.54 13.15 -20.84
N THR A 247 -17.54 11.90 -21.23
CA THR A 247 -17.84 11.51 -22.61
C THR A 247 -19.33 11.69 -22.86
N VAL A 248 -19.70 12.34 -23.95
CA VAL A 248 -21.10 12.53 -24.36
C VAL A 248 -21.25 12.03 -25.79
N ALA A 249 -22.22 11.12 -26.02
CA ALA A 249 -22.50 10.56 -27.33
C ALA A 249 -24.01 10.52 -27.59
N PRO A 250 -24.51 10.88 -28.81
CA PRO A 250 -25.91 10.78 -29.12
C PRO A 250 -26.38 9.33 -29.20
N LEU A 251 -27.60 9.05 -28.71
CA LEU A 251 -28.28 7.78 -28.96
C LEU A 251 -28.95 7.82 -30.34
N GLN A 252 -29.34 6.65 -30.84
CA GLN A 252 -29.86 6.48 -32.21
C GLN A 252 -31.05 7.38 -32.53
N ASN A 253 -31.90 7.70 -31.55
CA ASN A 253 -33.08 8.55 -31.76
C ASN A 253 -32.76 10.07 -31.74
N GLY A 254 -31.52 10.46 -31.40
CA GLY A 254 -31.08 11.87 -31.35
C GLY A 254 -31.65 12.72 -30.20
N GLU A 255 -32.67 12.24 -29.50
CA GLU A 255 -33.32 12.96 -28.38
C GLU A 255 -32.61 12.69 -27.04
N TRP A 256 -31.87 11.58 -26.93
CA TRP A 256 -31.15 11.13 -25.77
C TRP A 256 -29.68 11.07 -26.04
N LEU A 257 -28.91 11.32 -24.98
CA LEU A 257 -27.43 11.24 -24.95
C LEU A 257 -27.00 10.19 -23.97
N SER A 258 -25.95 9.45 -24.32
CA SER A 258 -25.23 8.60 -23.39
C SER A 258 -24.05 9.40 -22.80
N LEU A 259 -23.94 9.38 -21.48
CA LEU A 259 -22.87 10.02 -20.77
C LEU A 259 -22.03 8.94 -20.07
N GLU A 260 -20.71 9.12 -20.06
CA GLU A 260 -19.78 8.25 -19.33
C GLU A 260 -18.74 9.11 -18.64
N THR A 261 -18.48 8.82 -17.37
CA THR A 261 -17.51 9.54 -16.56
C THR A 261 -16.89 8.64 -15.49
N VAL A 262 -15.69 9.00 -15.02
CA VAL A 262 -15.03 8.35 -13.89
C VAL A 262 -15.10 9.27 -12.68
N VAL A 263 -15.61 8.73 -11.58
CA VAL A 263 -15.84 9.48 -10.34
C VAL A 263 -15.29 8.72 -9.14
N SER A 264 -15.08 9.45 -8.01
CA SER A 264 -14.72 8.81 -6.74
C SER A 264 -15.86 7.94 -6.21
N THR A 265 -15.54 6.73 -5.73
CA THR A 265 -16.49 5.82 -5.07
C THR A 265 -17.20 6.48 -3.89
N GLY A 266 -16.50 7.36 -3.16
CA GLY A 266 -17.02 8.01 -1.95
C GLY A 266 -18.23 8.93 -2.17
N ILE A 267 -18.40 9.44 -3.39
CA ILE A 267 -19.52 10.36 -3.71
C ILE A 267 -20.71 9.69 -4.38
N VAL A 268 -20.55 8.49 -4.92
CA VAL A 268 -21.52 7.84 -5.82
C VAL A 268 -22.88 7.67 -5.16
N ARG A 269 -22.90 7.24 -3.90
CA ARG A 269 -24.15 7.05 -3.15
C ARG A 269 -25.02 8.30 -3.10
N ASP A 270 -24.42 9.46 -2.93
CA ASP A 270 -25.11 10.73 -2.79
C ASP A 270 -25.31 11.42 -4.15
N LEU A 271 -24.50 11.06 -5.15
CA LEU A 271 -24.56 11.59 -6.52
C LEU A 271 -25.70 10.97 -7.35
N ILE A 272 -25.90 9.65 -7.27
CA ILE A 272 -26.91 8.93 -8.08
C ILE A 272 -28.34 9.51 -7.91
N PRO A 273 -28.85 9.78 -6.69
CA PRO A 273 -30.15 10.41 -6.53
C PRO A 273 -30.27 11.77 -7.22
N GLN A 274 -29.24 12.61 -7.10
CA GLN A 274 -29.20 13.94 -7.71
C GLN A 274 -29.21 13.86 -9.24
N LEU A 275 -28.48 12.93 -9.84
CA LEU A 275 -28.46 12.67 -11.26
C LEU A 275 -29.84 12.24 -11.76
N ARG A 276 -30.55 11.41 -11.00
CA ARG A 276 -31.92 11.01 -11.33
C ARG A 276 -32.92 12.20 -11.32
N GLU A 277 -32.81 13.05 -10.29
CA GLU A 277 -33.60 14.27 -10.19
C GLU A 277 -33.33 15.24 -11.36
N ALA A 278 -32.06 15.34 -11.78
CA ALA A 278 -31.67 16.11 -12.97
C ALA A 278 -32.15 15.50 -14.28
N GLY A 279 -32.63 14.25 -14.26
CA GLY A 279 -33.25 13.56 -15.39
C GLY A 279 -32.38 12.53 -16.07
N ALA A 280 -31.30 12.09 -15.43
CA ALA A 280 -30.52 10.93 -15.87
C ALA A 280 -31.27 9.62 -15.60
N GLU A 281 -31.18 8.68 -16.54
CA GLU A 281 -31.82 7.36 -16.48
C GLU A 281 -30.80 6.27 -16.84
N GLY A 282 -31.11 5.01 -16.46
CA GLY A 282 -30.25 3.87 -16.81
C GLY A 282 -28.83 4.02 -16.27
N ILE A 283 -28.69 4.51 -15.04
CA ILE A 283 -27.39 4.75 -14.42
C ILE A 283 -26.76 3.41 -14.07
N LEU A 284 -25.58 3.14 -14.62
CA LEU A 284 -24.77 1.95 -14.40
C LEU A 284 -23.47 2.34 -13.74
N GLU A 285 -23.04 1.55 -12.75
CA GLU A 285 -21.76 1.69 -12.06
C GLU A 285 -20.87 0.50 -12.41
N TYR A 286 -19.65 0.77 -12.89
CA TYR A 286 -18.65 -0.23 -13.20
C TYR A 286 -17.44 -0.06 -12.31
N ALA A 287 -17.02 -1.15 -11.63
CA ALA A 287 -15.73 -1.21 -10.99
C ALA A 287 -14.60 -1.15 -12.03
N LEU A 288 -13.53 -0.45 -11.71
CA LEU A 288 -12.37 -0.30 -12.57
C LEU A 288 -11.21 -1.17 -12.06
N ASN A 289 -10.57 -1.92 -12.95
CA ASN A 289 -9.38 -2.67 -12.61
C ASN A 289 -8.14 -1.77 -12.58
N LYS A 290 -8.05 -0.84 -13.53
CA LYS A 290 -6.91 0.09 -13.68
C LYS A 290 -7.37 1.41 -14.27
N VAL A 291 -6.70 2.49 -13.85
CA VAL A 291 -6.76 3.83 -14.45
C VAL A 291 -5.32 4.30 -14.69
N ILE A 292 -4.93 4.42 -15.94
CA ILE A 292 -3.56 4.78 -16.35
C ILE A 292 -3.51 6.25 -16.75
#